data_b0fdddbfa349b061b01097551ab341aa
#
_entry.id   b0fdddbfa349b061b01097551ab341aa
#
_cell.length_a   1.000
_cell.length_b   1.000
_cell.length_c   1.000
_cell.angle_alpha   90.00
_cell.angle_beta   90.00
_cell.angle_gamma   90.00
#
_symmetry.space_group_name_H-M   'P 1'
#
loop_
_entity.id
_entity.type
_entity.pdbx_description
1 polymer ?
#
loop_
_entity_poly.entity_id
_entity_poly.type
_entity_poly.pdbx_seq_one_letter_code
_entity_poly.pdbx_strand_id
1 'polypeptide(L)'
;MRALIVLACGALIGSALTLSAQSHRIGSTVFDWDKLEVRTTATGSVRSVVRAPTTTLDQLEMHITTLNPGQVSHAPHKHPEEELLIVKEGQVETLQNGVATRCGPGSIIFHASNDLHNIRNVGSTPATYHVIQWRVPVR
;
A
#
# COMPACT_ATOMS: atom_id res chain seq x y z
N MET A 1 -24.13 73.82 1.24
CA MET A 1 -24.65 72.51 0.89
C MET A 1 -23.45 71.59 0.76
N ARG A 2 -23.23 70.65 1.71
CA ARG A 2 -22.14 69.69 1.72
C ARG A 2 -22.75 68.33 1.33
N ALA A 3 -22.31 67.80 0.19
CA ALA A 3 -22.74 66.45 -0.26
C ALA A 3 -21.95 65.38 0.50
N LEU A 4 -22.69 64.44 1.12
CA LEU A 4 -22.13 63.27 1.80
C LEU A 4 -22.04 62.15 0.75
N ILE A 5 -20.80 61.72 0.46
CA ILE A 5 -20.58 60.52 -0.40
C ILE A 5 -20.52 59.34 0.54
N VAL A 6 -21.50 58.43 0.44
CA VAL A 6 -21.50 57.12 1.13
C VAL A 6 -20.81 56.11 0.24
N LEU A 7 -19.63 55.66 0.63
CA LEU A 7 -18.95 54.54 0.01
C LEU A 7 -19.53 53.23 0.57
N ALA A 8 -20.24 52.49 -0.27
CA ALA A 8 -20.65 51.12 0.03
C ALA A 8 -19.51 50.14 -0.25
N CYS A 9 -18.88 49.61 0.81
CA CYS A 9 -17.93 48.52 0.72
C CYS A 9 -18.70 47.18 0.53
N GLY A 10 -18.75 46.69 -0.70
CA GLY A 10 -19.26 45.37 -1.00
C GLY A 10 -18.21 44.28 -0.68
N ALA A 11 -18.45 43.52 0.38
CA ALA A 11 -17.66 42.33 0.68
C ALA A 11 -18.03 41.19 -0.27
N LEU A 12 -17.17 40.88 -1.22
CA LEU A 12 -17.28 39.65 -2.04
C LEU A 12 -16.84 38.48 -1.18
N ILE A 13 -17.82 37.72 -0.69
CA ILE A 13 -17.56 36.41 -0.04
C ILE A 13 -17.33 35.40 -1.19
N GLY A 14 -16.05 35.18 -1.50
CA GLY A 14 -15.65 34.12 -2.41
C GLY A 14 -15.83 32.75 -1.76
N SER A 15 -16.90 32.02 -2.14
CA SER A 15 -17.07 30.63 -1.75
C SER A 15 -16.05 29.78 -2.51
N ALA A 16 -14.98 29.39 -1.84
CA ALA A 16 -14.03 28.42 -2.35
C ALA A 16 -14.73 27.05 -2.39
N LEU A 17 -15.16 26.62 -3.58
CA LEU A 17 -15.57 25.25 -3.84
C LEU A 17 -14.34 24.37 -3.72
N THR A 18 -14.16 23.71 -2.58
CA THR A 18 -13.21 22.62 -2.44
C THR A 18 -13.75 21.42 -3.23
N LEU A 19 -13.27 21.21 -4.45
CA LEU A 19 -13.45 19.95 -5.16
C LEU A 19 -12.70 18.87 -4.35
N SER A 20 -13.41 18.14 -3.53
CA SER A 20 -12.93 16.88 -2.97
C SER A 20 -12.78 15.92 -4.15
N ALA A 21 -11.55 15.62 -4.55
CA ALA A 21 -11.27 14.55 -5.51
C ALA A 21 -11.71 13.23 -4.86
N GLN A 22 -12.92 12.77 -5.19
CA GLN A 22 -13.45 11.51 -4.72
C GLN A 22 -12.61 10.41 -5.35
N SER A 23 -11.75 9.76 -4.56
CA SER A 23 -10.94 8.64 -5.02
C SER A 23 -11.87 7.57 -5.61
N HIS A 24 -11.64 7.22 -6.87
CA HIS A 24 -12.51 6.27 -7.57
C HIS A 24 -12.40 4.89 -6.91
N ARG A 25 -13.52 4.37 -6.40
CA ARG A 25 -13.59 3.02 -5.83
C ARG A 25 -13.40 2.00 -6.94
N ILE A 26 -12.56 0.99 -6.70
CA ILE A 26 -12.44 -0.11 -7.64
C ILE A 26 -13.65 -1.03 -7.54
N GLY A 27 -14.16 -1.45 -8.70
CA GLY A 27 -15.12 -2.53 -8.86
C GLY A 27 -14.44 -3.86 -9.21
N SER A 28 -15.24 -4.84 -9.60
CA SER A 28 -14.70 -6.13 -10.08
C SER A 28 -13.82 -5.90 -11.31
N THR A 29 -12.58 -6.39 -11.26
CA THR A 29 -11.61 -6.21 -12.33
C THR A 29 -10.57 -7.33 -12.34
N VAL A 30 -9.81 -7.42 -13.42
CA VAL A 30 -8.67 -8.32 -13.58
C VAL A 30 -7.40 -7.47 -13.71
N PHE A 31 -6.41 -7.77 -12.93
CA PHE A 31 -5.06 -7.21 -13.04
C PHE A 31 -4.19 -8.19 -13.82
N ASP A 32 -4.03 -7.94 -15.10
CA ASP A 32 -3.25 -8.77 -16.01
C ASP A 32 -1.75 -8.62 -15.67
N TRP A 33 -1.09 -9.73 -15.34
CA TRP A 33 0.31 -9.78 -14.93
C TRP A 33 1.24 -9.02 -15.89
N ASP A 34 1.06 -9.19 -17.20
CA ASP A 34 1.94 -8.63 -18.22
C ASP A 34 1.75 -7.11 -18.42
N LYS A 35 0.64 -6.58 -17.91
CA LYS A 35 0.31 -5.14 -17.98
C LYS A 35 0.66 -4.36 -16.71
N LEU A 36 1.05 -5.05 -15.63
CA LEU A 36 1.42 -4.40 -14.39
C LEU A 36 2.79 -3.70 -14.52
N GLU A 37 2.85 -2.47 -14.05
CA GLU A 37 4.09 -1.70 -14.01
C GLU A 37 5.12 -2.35 -13.08
N VAL A 38 6.35 -2.52 -13.55
CA VAL A 38 7.47 -3.06 -12.79
C VAL A 38 8.49 -1.96 -12.53
N ARG A 39 8.79 -1.74 -11.27
CA ARG A 39 9.84 -0.81 -10.83
C ARG A 39 10.99 -1.59 -10.20
N THR A 40 12.20 -1.40 -10.73
CA THR A 40 13.43 -1.92 -10.11
C THR A 40 13.74 -1.17 -8.82
N THR A 41 14.21 -1.89 -7.81
CA THR A 41 14.63 -1.38 -6.50
C THR A 41 16.07 -1.82 -6.21
N ALA A 42 16.67 -1.28 -5.16
CA ALA A 42 18.01 -1.71 -4.73
C ALA A 42 18.06 -3.20 -4.30
N THR A 43 16.95 -3.78 -3.87
CA THR A 43 16.86 -5.15 -3.36
C THR A 43 16.21 -6.15 -4.33
N GLY A 44 15.74 -5.67 -5.50
CA GLY A 44 15.05 -6.50 -6.49
C GLY A 44 14.07 -5.70 -7.35
N SER A 45 12.78 -6.02 -7.30
CA SER A 45 11.75 -5.27 -8.02
C SER A 45 10.40 -5.31 -7.31
N VAL A 46 9.55 -4.33 -7.61
CA VAL A 46 8.15 -4.25 -7.18
C VAL A 46 7.26 -4.08 -8.39
N ARG A 47 6.20 -4.85 -8.44
CA ARG A 47 5.13 -4.78 -9.42
C ARG A 47 3.87 -4.24 -8.74
N SER A 48 3.48 -3.01 -9.08
CA SER A 48 2.28 -2.38 -8.50
C SER A 48 1.02 -3.01 -9.09
N VAL A 49 0.04 -3.34 -8.25
CA VAL A 49 -1.25 -3.92 -8.69
C VAL A 49 -2.36 -2.89 -8.50
N VAL A 50 -2.65 -2.49 -7.27
CA VAL A 50 -3.71 -1.53 -6.97
C VAL A 50 -3.44 -0.82 -5.64
N ARG A 51 -3.88 0.42 -5.54
CA ARG A 51 -4.03 1.15 -4.27
C ARG A 51 -5.23 2.07 -4.39
N ALA A 52 -6.38 1.62 -3.88
CA ALA A 52 -7.64 2.34 -4.02
C ALA A 52 -8.65 1.92 -2.95
N PRO A 53 -9.68 2.74 -2.66
CA PRO A 53 -10.82 2.32 -1.87
C PRO A 53 -11.67 1.28 -2.62
N THR A 54 -12.39 0.45 -1.85
CA THR A 54 -13.39 -0.49 -2.34
C THR A 54 -14.78 -0.13 -1.79
N THR A 55 -15.77 -0.98 -1.97
CA THR A 55 -17.10 -0.78 -1.37
C THR A 55 -17.06 -0.86 0.17
N THR A 56 -16.17 -1.67 0.73
CA THR A 56 -16.12 -1.97 2.17
C THR A 56 -14.82 -1.56 2.86
N LEU A 57 -13.81 -1.18 2.09
CA LEU A 57 -12.50 -0.78 2.60
C LEU A 57 -12.18 0.66 2.22
N ASP A 58 -11.59 1.41 3.14
CA ASP A 58 -11.02 2.73 2.86
C ASP A 58 -9.82 2.62 1.92
N GLN A 59 -9.09 1.51 1.99
CA GLN A 59 -7.99 1.20 1.09
C GLN A 59 -7.81 -0.31 0.97
N LEU A 60 -7.69 -0.77 -0.27
CA LEU A 60 -7.04 -2.02 -0.64
C LEU A 60 -5.74 -1.66 -1.35
N GLU A 61 -4.62 -2.20 -0.88
CA GLU A 61 -3.32 -2.08 -1.50
C GLU A 61 -2.80 -3.46 -1.86
N MET A 62 -2.35 -3.63 -3.09
CA MET A 62 -1.68 -4.85 -3.53
C MET A 62 -0.46 -4.51 -4.37
N HIS A 63 0.63 -5.22 -4.09
CA HIS A 63 1.80 -5.25 -4.95
C HIS A 63 2.46 -6.64 -4.91
N ILE A 64 3.40 -6.86 -5.81
CA ILE A 64 4.17 -8.09 -5.87
C ILE A 64 5.64 -7.70 -5.77
N THR A 65 6.33 -8.26 -4.78
CA THR A 65 7.76 -8.01 -4.56
C THR A 65 8.58 -9.22 -5.01
N THR A 66 9.65 -8.95 -5.72
CA THR A 66 10.72 -9.93 -6.00
C THR A 66 11.98 -9.44 -5.30
N LEU A 67 12.54 -10.26 -4.40
CA LEU A 67 13.80 -9.99 -3.71
C LEU A 67 14.93 -10.81 -4.31
N ASN A 68 16.06 -10.18 -4.58
CA ASN A 68 17.29 -10.86 -4.91
C ASN A 68 17.78 -11.74 -3.74
N PRO A 69 18.60 -12.78 -3.98
CA PRO A 69 19.15 -13.64 -2.93
C PRO A 69 19.80 -12.84 -1.79
N GLY A 70 19.49 -13.19 -0.56
CA GLY A 70 20.00 -12.57 0.65
C GLY A 70 19.43 -11.19 1.00
N GLN A 71 18.60 -10.59 0.13
CA GLN A 71 18.05 -9.24 0.36
C GLN A 71 16.86 -9.26 1.32
N VAL A 72 16.67 -8.15 2.02
CA VAL A 72 15.49 -7.83 2.84
C VAL A 72 14.64 -6.79 2.11
N SER A 73 13.33 -6.87 2.31
CA SER A 73 12.40 -5.87 1.74
C SER A 73 12.64 -4.47 2.31
N HIS A 74 12.81 -4.39 3.60
CA HIS A 74 13.07 -3.19 4.41
C HIS A 74 13.47 -3.60 5.83
N ALA A 75 13.94 -2.64 6.64
CA ALA A 75 14.18 -2.86 8.07
C ALA A 75 12.86 -3.28 8.77
N PRO A 76 12.94 -4.05 9.87
CA PRO A 76 11.74 -4.37 10.66
C PRO A 76 10.96 -3.11 11.02
N HIS A 77 9.65 -3.13 10.79
CA HIS A 77 8.77 -1.99 11.00
C HIS A 77 7.37 -2.42 11.46
N LYS A 78 6.50 -1.43 11.72
CA LYS A 78 5.10 -1.61 12.13
C LYS A 78 4.23 -0.65 11.34
N HIS A 79 3.02 -1.06 11.05
CA HIS A 79 1.97 -0.19 10.50
C HIS A 79 0.58 -0.64 10.96
N PRO A 80 -0.43 0.24 10.92
CA PRO A 80 -1.77 -0.07 11.43
C PRO A 80 -2.57 -1.02 10.53
N GLU A 81 -2.22 -1.13 9.25
CA GLU A 81 -2.86 -2.05 8.32
C GLU A 81 -2.50 -3.50 8.67
N GLU A 82 -3.43 -4.41 8.53
CA GLU A 82 -3.14 -5.83 8.44
C GLU A 82 -2.57 -6.16 7.07
N GLU A 83 -1.70 -7.16 7.03
CA GLU A 83 -0.99 -7.54 5.82
C GLU A 83 -1.00 -9.06 5.65
N LEU A 84 -1.34 -9.51 4.44
CA LEU A 84 -1.27 -10.91 4.04
C LEU A 84 -0.29 -11.05 2.89
N LEU A 85 0.66 -11.99 3.03
CA LEU A 85 1.61 -12.32 1.98
C LEU A 85 1.37 -13.73 1.48
N ILE A 86 1.55 -13.94 0.18
CA ILE A 86 1.48 -15.26 -0.44
C ILE A 86 2.79 -15.48 -1.19
N VAL A 87 3.58 -16.44 -0.75
CA VAL A 87 4.85 -16.79 -1.40
C VAL A 87 4.56 -17.50 -2.72
N LYS A 88 4.96 -16.89 -3.84
CA LYS A 88 4.80 -17.46 -5.19
C LYS A 88 5.96 -18.39 -5.53
N GLU A 89 7.20 -17.94 -5.29
CA GLU A 89 8.41 -18.68 -5.62
C GLU A 89 9.58 -18.25 -4.75
N GLY A 90 10.61 -19.11 -4.64
CA GLY A 90 11.77 -18.88 -3.82
C GLY A 90 11.57 -19.26 -2.35
N GLN A 91 12.53 -18.92 -1.50
CA GLN A 91 12.52 -19.22 -0.07
C GLN A 91 12.66 -17.92 0.71
N VAL A 92 11.73 -17.62 1.56
CA VAL A 92 11.74 -16.42 2.40
C VAL A 92 11.79 -16.77 3.89
N GLU A 93 12.24 -15.84 4.68
CA GLU A 93 12.13 -15.85 6.14
C GLU A 93 11.38 -14.60 6.56
N THR A 94 10.28 -14.77 7.26
CA THR A 94 9.54 -13.66 7.88
C THR A 94 9.96 -13.54 9.35
N LEU A 95 10.16 -12.30 9.80
CA LEU A 95 10.32 -11.97 11.20
C LEU A 95 9.00 -11.43 11.71
N GLN A 96 8.45 -12.01 12.78
CA GLN A 96 7.20 -11.60 13.42
C GLN A 96 7.43 -11.48 14.93
N ASN A 97 7.40 -10.25 15.47
CA ASN A 97 7.64 -9.96 16.89
C ASN A 97 8.89 -10.67 17.48
N GLY A 98 9.97 -10.72 16.69
CA GLY A 98 11.23 -11.34 17.09
C GLY A 98 11.35 -12.84 16.78
N VAL A 99 10.31 -13.48 16.27
CA VAL A 99 10.33 -14.89 15.84
C VAL A 99 10.53 -14.97 14.34
N ALA A 100 11.61 -15.66 13.92
CA ALA A 100 11.90 -15.91 12.49
C ALA A 100 11.32 -17.24 12.05
N THR A 101 10.58 -17.24 10.92
CA THR A 101 9.98 -18.44 10.33
C THR A 101 10.29 -18.52 8.85
N ARG A 102 10.79 -19.66 8.38
CA ARG A 102 11.06 -19.91 6.95
C ARG A 102 9.81 -20.40 6.24
N CYS A 103 9.58 -19.87 5.04
CA CYS A 103 8.42 -20.15 4.20
C CYS A 103 8.85 -20.37 2.76
N GLY A 104 8.24 -21.36 2.10
CA GLY A 104 8.41 -21.64 0.68
C GLY A 104 7.16 -21.35 -0.14
N PRO A 105 7.17 -21.69 -1.45
CA PRO A 105 6.04 -21.45 -2.35
C PRO A 105 4.74 -22.06 -1.84
N GLY A 106 3.65 -21.28 -1.97
CA GLY A 106 2.32 -21.64 -1.46
C GLY A 106 2.08 -21.26 0.01
N SER A 107 3.12 -20.87 0.77
CA SER A 107 2.94 -20.40 2.14
C SER A 107 2.19 -19.08 2.18
N ILE A 108 1.31 -18.95 3.18
CA ILE A 108 0.59 -17.72 3.51
C ILE A 108 1.12 -17.19 4.83
N ILE A 109 1.50 -15.91 4.85
CA ILE A 109 2.02 -15.20 6.02
C ILE A 109 1.00 -14.10 6.35
N PHE A 110 0.61 -14.00 7.61
CA PHE A 110 -0.25 -12.92 8.09
C PHE A 110 0.50 -12.07 9.11
N HIS A 111 0.57 -10.78 8.88
CA HIS A 111 1.07 -9.79 9.82
C HIS A 111 -0.11 -9.03 10.40
N ALA A 112 -0.30 -9.13 11.71
CA ALA A 112 -1.34 -8.40 12.41
C ALA A 112 -0.99 -6.91 12.54
N SER A 113 -2.02 -6.08 12.68
CA SER A 113 -1.87 -4.64 12.88
C SER A 113 -0.86 -4.32 13.98
N ASN A 114 0.10 -3.45 13.67
CA ASN A 114 1.15 -2.99 14.58
C ASN A 114 2.12 -4.07 15.12
N ASP A 115 2.11 -5.27 14.57
CA ASP A 115 3.15 -6.26 14.86
C ASP A 115 4.46 -5.91 14.15
N LEU A 116 5.58 -6.08 14.84
CA LEU A 116 6.91 -5.85 14.25
C LEU A 116 7.23 -6.96 13.25
N HIS A 117 7.44 -6.60 12.01
CA HIS A 117 7.70 -7.58 10.95
C HIS A 117 8.66 -7.10 9.86
N ASN A 118 9.23 -8.04 9.14
CA ASN A 118 9.87 -7.88 7.85
C ASN A 118 9.93 -9.22 7.11
N ILE A 119 10.45 -9.21 5.87
CA ILE A 119 10.68 -10.41 5.09
C ILE A 119 12.05 -10.36 4.40
N ARG A 120 12.71 -11.49 4.34
CA ARG A 120 14.03 -11.67 3.73
C ARG A 120 14.03 -12.86 2.77
N ASN A 121 14.70 -12.74 1.64
CA ASN A 121 15.03 -13.89 0.80
C ASN A 121 16.20 -14.65 1.40
N VAL A 122 15.97 -15.89 1.83
CA VAL A 122 17.00 -16.79 2.41
C VAL A 122 17.41 -17.91 1.45
N GLY A 123 16.88 -17.89 0.22
CA GLY A 123 17.25 -18.80 -0.85
C GLY A 123 18.44 -18.30 -1.67
N SER A 124 18.87 -19.14 -2.62
CA SER A 124 19.93 -18.83 -3.60
C SER A 124 19.39 -18.28 -4.93
N THR A 125 18.09 -18.21 -5.09
CA THR A 125 17.38 -17.66 -6.27
C THR A 125 16.51 -16.50 -5.85
N PRO A 126 16.04 -15.64 -6.78
CA PRO A 126 15.04 -14.63 -6.47
C PRO A 126 13.80 -15.24 -5.80
N ALA A 127 13.23 -14.53 -4.83
CA ALA A 127 11.98 -14.91 -4.18
C ALA A 127 10.90 -13.88 -4.49
N THR A 128 9.73 -14.35 -4.94
CA THR A 128 8.60 -13.53 -5.32
C THR A 128 7.41 -13.84 -4.44
N TYR A 129 6.76 -12.79 -3.93
CA TYR A 129 5.56 -12.91 -3.10
C TYR A 129 4.59 -11.76 -3.35
N HIS A 130 3.30 -12.05 -3.24
CA HIS A 130 2.24 -11.05 -3.26
C HIS A 130 2.09 -10.46 -1.87
N VAL A 131 1.84 -9.16 -1.81
CA VAL A 131 1.51 -8.41 -0.59
C VAL A 131 0.11 -7.83 -0.77
N ILE A 132 -0.74 -8.02 0.21
CA ILE A 132 -2.11 -7.54 0.25
C ILE A 132 -2.33 -6.86 1.59
N GLN A 133 -2.56 -5.56 1.57
CA GLN A 133 -2.85 -4.74 2.75
C GLN A 133 -4.24 -4.13 2.64
N TRP A 134 -4.91 -3.95 3.76
CA TRP A 134 -6.20 -3.28 3.77
C TRP A 134 -6.39 -2.40 4.98
N ARG A 135 -7.22 -1.38 4.81
CA ARG A 135 -7.67 -0.50 5.86
C ARG A 135 -9.20 -0.44 5.86
N VAL A 136 -9.78 -0.74 7.02
CA VAL A 136 -11.22 -0.62 7.24
C VAL A 136 -11.59 0.82 7.58
N PRO A 137 -12.83 1.28 7.27
CA PRO A 137 -13.33 2.57 7.70
C PRO A 137 -13.33 2.69 9.23
N VAL A 138 -12.86 3.83 9.73
CA VAL A 138 -13.02 4.18 11.16
C VAL A 138 -14.50 4.46 11.40
N ARG A 139 -15.09 3.70 12.30
CA ARG A 139 -16.49 3.86 12.72
C ARG A 139 -16.60 4.90 13.83
#